data_8dd9ff8ec43cf72cda1c3748d2ec21cd
#
_entry.id   8dd9ff8ec43cf72cda1c3748d2ec21cd
#
_cell.length_a   1.000
_cell.length_b   1.000
_cell.length_c   1.000
_cell.angle_alpha   90.00
_cell.angle_beta   90.00
_cell.angle_gamma   90.00
#
_symmetry.space_group_name_H-M   'P 1'
#
loop_
_entity.id
_entity.type
_entity.pdbx_description
1 polymer ?
#
loop_
_entity_poly.entity_id
_entity_poly.type
_entity_poly.pdbx_seq_one_letter_code
_entity_poly.pdbx_strand_id
1 'polypeptide(L)'
;RRTPYSVPTRITGSENSLKELADDGYIFAFQDIRGRYKSEGTFVMQRPPRANRNGPKAIDEGTDPYRTIDWLVKNVPNNNGRVGMFGVSYDGWTTAMALLEPHPALKAASPQASPADMFLGDDFFHNGAFRLSYGFEYATMMETGKETTPFTFDRYDTYDWYLDVGPLSNINAKYLKGRVPTWNDFVAHPSYDDFWKRQTIVRHIKSAPPVATLNVAGWWDQEDFFGPIAIYREREKYDTAGLNFLVVGPWNHGGWNRAEGDKMASIEFGSATSRHFREKIQAPFFAYYLKNKGTLRQPEALVFAAGANEWREWSAWPPAQGVSQKKLYF
;
A
#
# COMPACT_ATOMS: atom_id res chain seq x y z
N ARG A 1 0.30 -9.76 7.62
CA ARG A 1 0.94 -9.04 6.51
C ARG A 1 1.15 -9.98 5.33
N ARG A 2 0.85 -9.55 4.12
CA ARG A 2 1.10 -10.30 2.88
C ARG A 2 2.05 -9.49 1.99
N THR A 3 3.07 -10.15 1.44
CA THR A 3 4.17 -9.47 0.77
C THR A 3 4.66 -10.21 -0.47
N PRO A 4 5.07 -9.50 -1.54
CA PRO A 4 5.79 -10.09 -2.66
C PRO A 4 7.32 -10.17 -2.42
N TYR A 5 7.85 -9.64 -1.30
CA TYR A 5 9.26 -9.36 -1.08
C TYR A 5 9.97 -10.36 -0.16
N SER A 6 9.39 -11.49 0.17
CA SER A 6 9.79 -12.48 1.17
C SER A 6 9.29 -12.19 2.58
N VAL A 7 8.79 -13.23 3.21
CA VAL A 7 8.46 -13.17 4.63
C VAL A 7 9.74 -13.11 5.47
N PRO A 8 9.74 -12.38 6.60
CA PRO A 8 10.90 -12.34 7.47
C PRO A 8 11.22 -13.73 8.04
N THR A 9 12.47 -14.10 8.05
CA THR A 9 12.93 -15.39 8.61
C THR A 9 12.95 -15.39 10.13
N ARG A 10 13.00 -14.22 10.75
CA ARG A 10 12.91 -14.00 12.19
C ARG A 10 12.16 -12.70 12.46
N ILE A 11 11.22 -12.74 13.42
CA ILE A 11 10.68 -11.52 14.04
C ILE A 11 11.63 -11.23 15.20
N THR A 12 12.64 -10.41 14.95
CA THR A 12 13.46 -9.87 16.02
C THR A 12 12.72 -8.65 16.56
N GLY A 13 12.58 -8.54 17.89
CA GLY A 13 11.90 -7.40 18.54
C GLY A 13 12.57 -6.02 18.31
N SER A 14 13.56 -5.96 17.45
CA SER A 14 14.25 -4.76 17.00
C SER A 14 13.74 -4.19 15.70
N GLU A 15 12.76 -4.82 15.04
CA GLU A 15 12.12 -4.24 13.87
C GLU A 15 11.18 -3.13 14.33
N ASN A 16 11.63 -1.91 14.20
CA ASN A 16 10.97 -0.70 14.71
C ASN A 16 9.47 -0.61 14.39
N SER A 17 9.05 -1.13 13.22
CA SER A 17 7.66 -1.06 12.77
C SER A 17 6.68 -1.97 13.51
N LEU A 18 7.16 -2.97 14.25
CA LEU A 18 6.32 -3.99 14.92
C LEU A 18 6.47 -3.97 16.44
N LYS A 19 7.41 -3.19 16.96
CA LYS A 19 7.77 -3.22 18.39
C LYS A 19 6.56 -2.99 19.28
N GLU A 20 5.80 -1.96 19.05
CA GLU A 20 4.66 -1.56 19.86
C GLU A 20 3.55 -2.65 19.85
N LEU A 21 3.37 -3.30 18.71
CA LEU A 21 2.42 -4.41 18.59
C LEU A 21 2.98 -5.69 19.23
N ALA A 22 4.28 -5.97 19.07
CA ALA A 22 4.92 -7.14 19.69
C ALA A 22 4.88 -7.05 21.21
N ASP A 23 5.21 -5.89 21.76
CA ASP A 23 5.16 -5.63 23.20
C ASP A 23 3.73 -5.79 23.77
N ASP A 24 2.71 -5.51 22.96
CA ASP A 24 1.30 -5.72 23.35
C ASP A 24 0.80 -7.17 23.13
N GLY A 25 1.65 -8.09 22.67
CA GLY A 25 1.37 -9.53 22.62
C GLY A 25 0.46 -9.97 21.48
N TYR A 26 0.63 -9.43 20.28
CA TYR A 26 -0.05 -9.90 19.08
C TYR A 26 0.59 -11.17 18.51
N ILE A 27 -0.23 -12.01 17.90
CA ILE A 27 0.22 -13.11 17.04
C ILE A 27 0.42 -12.55 15.65
N PHE A 28 1.63 -12.67 15.09
CA PHE A 28 1.95 -12.20 13.75
C PHE A 28 1.89 -13.33 12.72
N ALA A 29 1.21 -13.08 11.62
CA ALA A 29 1.22 -13.95 10.45
C ALA A 29 1.82 -13.17 9.24
N PHE A 30 2.83 -13.78 8.62
CA PHE A 30 3.46 -13.28 7.39
C PHE A 30 3.26 -14.30 6.28
N GLN A 31 2.90 -13.82 5.10
CA GLN A 31 2.65 -14.68 3.95
C GLN A 31 3.28 -14.10 2.70
N ASP A 32 4.08 -14.90 1.99
CA ASP A 32 4.41 -14.61 0.61
C ASP A 32 3.14 -14.67 -0.23
N ILE A 33 2.90 -13.67 -1.09
CA ILE A 33 1.75 -13.71 -1.98
C ILE A 33 1.89 -14.81 -3.02
N ARG A 34 0.80 -15.15 -3.66
CA ARG A 34 0.71 -16.20 -4.68
C ARG A 34 1.81 -16.08 -5.74
N GLY A 35 2.54 -17.18 -5.95
CA GLY A 35 3.60 -17.29 -6.96
C GLY A 35 4.92 -16.63 -6.60
N ARG A 36 5.05 -16.06 -5.39
CA ARG A 36 6.31 -15.49 -4.91
C ARG A 36 6.96 -16.38 -3.86
N TYR A 37 8.29 -16.40 -3.85
CA TYR A 37 9.12 -17.16 -2.89
C TYR A 37 8.62 -18.59 -2.65
N LYS A 38 8.16 -18.89 -1.44
CA LYS A 38 7.70 -20.22 -1.04
C LYS A 38 6.22 -20.47 -1.33
N SER A 39 5.46 -19.43 -1.73
CA SER A 39 4.06 -19.61 -2.09
C SER A 39 3.90 -20.20 -3.48
N GLU A 40 2.93 -21.09 -3.61
CA GLU A 40 2.57 -21.74 -4.86
C GLU A 40 1.73 -20.85 -5.78
N GLY A 41 1.50 -21.32 -7.00
CA GLY A 41 0.69 -20.66 -8.02
C GLY A 41 1.51 -19.72 -8.90
N THR A 42 0.80 -18.89 -9.66
CA THR A 42 1.40 -17.95 -10.61
C THR A 42 1.28 -16.53 -10.09
N PHE A 43 2.40 -15.82 -10.01
CA PHE A 43 2.45 -14.40 -9.74
C PHE A 43 1.87 -13.62 -10.93
N VAL A 44 1.06 -12.62 -10.63
CA VAL A 44 0.61 -11.59 -11.57
C VAL A 44 0.72 -10.27 -10.84
N MET A 45 1.54 -9.38 -11.36
CA MET A 45 1.74 -8.06 -10.77
C MET A 45 0.40 -7.33 -10.66
N GLN A 46 0.07 -6.90 -9.44
CA GLN A 46 -1.17 -6.18 -9.19
C GLN A 46 -2.39 -6.78 -9.89
N ARG A 47 -2.58 -8.05 -9.68
CA ARG A 47 -3.72 -8.80 -10.23
C ARG A 47 -5.02 -8.01 -10.03
N PRO A 48 -5.74 -7.69 -11.11
CA PRO A 48 -6.95 -6.89 -11.00
C PRO A 48 -8.02 -7.59 -10.14
N PRO A 49 -8.88 -6.83 -9.45
CA PRO A 49 -10.04 -7.39 -8.79
C PRO A 49 -10.89 -8.19 -9.78
N ARG A 50 -11.31 -9.37 -9.38
CA ARG A 50 -12.10 -10.25 -10.25
C ARG A 50 -13.46 -9.63 -10.60
N ALA A 51 -13.83 -9.71 -11.86
CA ALA A 51 -15.10 -9.18 -12.37
C ALA A 51 -16.31 -9.95 -11.81
N ASN A 52 -16.19 -11.27 -11.68
CA ASN A 52 -17.22 -12.14 -11.10
C ASN A 52 -16.75 -12.71 -9.76
N ARG A 53 -17.29 -12.17 -8.69
CA ARG A 53 -16.94 -12.57 -7.31
C ARG A 53 -17.49 -13.94 -6.89
N ASN A 54 -18.47 -14.46 -7.57
CA ASN A 54 -19.14 -15.70 -7.24
C ASN A 54 -18.55 -16.95 -7.91
N GLY A 55 -17.51 -16.81 -8.71
CA GLY A 55 -16.87 -17.92 -9.41
C GLY A 55 -15.94 -18.73 -8.49
N PRO A 56 -16.09 -20.06 -8.36
CA PRO A 56 -15.26 -20.90 -7.48
C PRO A 56 -13.78 -20.93 -7.88
N LYS A 57 -13.46 -20.58 -9.12
CA LYS A 57 -12.09 -20.52 -9.65
C LYS A 57 -11.53 -19.10 -9.75
N ALA A 58 -12.31 -18.08 -9.40
CA ALA A 58 -11.84 -16.70 -9.47
C ALA A 58 -10.84 -16.45 -8.34
N ILE A 59 -9.65 -15.98 -8.69
CA ILE A 59 -8.55 -15.70 -7.78
C ILE A 59 -8.15 -14.23 -7.96
N ASP A 60 -8.06 -13.51 -6.87
CA ASP A 60 -7.48 -12.18 -6.78
C ASP A 60 -6.83 -11.96 -5.41
N GLU A 61 -6.26 -10.80 -5.19
CA GLU A 61 -5.65 -10.45 -3.91
C GLU A 61 -6.67 -10.14 -2.79
N GLY A 62 -7.96 -10.22 -3.07
CA GLY A 62 -9.03 -10.21 -2.06
C GLY A 62 -9.40 -11.60 -1.57
N THR A 63 -9.43 -12.59 -2.49
CA THR A 63 -9.78 -13.98 -2.13
C THR A 63 -8.70 -14.71 -1.35
N ASP A 64 -7.44 -14.44 -1.66
CA ASP A 64 -6.34 -15.09 -0.97
C ASP A 64 -6.26 -14.69 0.52
N PRO A 65 -6.34 -13.41 0.92
CA PRO A 65 -6.40 -13.05 2.32
C PRO A 65 -7.66 -13.56 3.02
N TYR A 66 -8.81 -13.61 2.33
CA TYR A 66 -10.01 -14.20 2.90
C TYR A 66 -9.79 -15.65 3.36
N ARG A 67 -9.24 -16.48 2.47
CA ARG A 67 -8.91 -17.89 2.77
C ARG A 67 -7.82 -18.01 3.83
N THR A 68 -6.82 -17.13 3.78
CA THR A 68 -5.75 -17.13 4.78
C THR A 68 -6.29 -16.78 6.17
N ILE A 69 -7.14 -15.78 6.28
CA ILE A 69 -7.77 -15.38 7.55
C ILE A 69 -8.66 -16.52 8.08
N ASP A 70 -9.46 -17.13 7.21
CA ASP A 70 -10.31 -18.28 7.60
C ASP A 70 -9.47 -19.43 8.18
N TRP A 71 -8.34 -19.74 7.53
CA TRP A 71 -7.42 -20.76 8.04
C TRP A 71 -6.77 -20.36 9.37
N LEU A 72 -6.31 -19.11 9.49
CA LEU A 72 -5.64 -18.62 10.71
C LEU A 72 -6.57 -18.70 11.93
N VAL A 73 -7.80 -18.21 11.83
CA VAL A 73 -8.73 -18.21 12.97
C VAL A 73 -9.15 -19.61 13.37
N LYS A 74 -9.11 -20.59 12.45
CA LYS A 74 -9.45 -21.99 12.74
C LYS A 74 -8.30 -22.82 13.31
N ASN A 75 -7.05 -22.48 12.94
CA ASN A 75 -5.91 -23.36 13.17
C ASN A 75 -4.83 -22.81 14.09
N VAL A 76 -4.72 -21.48 14.23
CA VAL A 76 -3.73 -20.89 15.14
C VAL A 76 -4.26 -20.92 16.57
N PRO A 77 -3.56 -21.58 17.51
CA PRO A 77 -4.04 -21.64 18.89
C PRO A 77 -3.99 -20.26 19.57
N ASN A 78 -4.82 -20.09 20.59
CA ASN A 78 -4.87 -18.89 21.44
C ASN A 78 -5.23 -17.58 20.70
N ASN A 79 -5.78 -17.66 19.48
CA ASN A 79 -6.33 -16.47 18.82
C ASN A 79 -7.71 -16.11 19.43
N ASN A 80 -8.08 -14.86 19.33
CA ASN A 80 -9.35 -14.33 19.83
C ASN A 80 -10.44 -14.20 18.74
N GLY A 81 -10.21 -14.75 17.55
CA GLY A 81 -11.12 -14.66 16.40
C GLY A 81 -11.13 -13.28 15.71
N ARG A 82 -10.25 -12.36 16.07
CA ARG A 82 -10.13 -11.02 15.47
C ARG A 82 -8.81 -10.87 14.76
N VAL A 83 -8.84 -10.40 13.53
CA VAL A 83 -7.66 -10.25 12.69
C VAL A 83 -7.53 -8.79 12.28
N GLY A 84 -6.31 -8.27 12.37
CA GLY A 84 -5.89 -7.03 11.74
C GLY A 84 -5.01 -7.30 10.53
N MET A 85 -5.06 -6.44 9.55
CA MET A 85 -4.17 -6.51 8.40
C MET A 85 -3.56 -5.15 8.13
N PHE A 86 -2.25 -5.09 7.85
CA PHE A 86 -1.59 -3.86 7.45
C PHE A 86 -0.36 -4.13 6.59
N GLY A 87 0.07 -3.14 5.88
CA GLY A 87 1.28 -3.17 5.07
C GLY A 87 1.52 -1.85 4.38
N VAL A 88 2.73 -1.68 3.87
CA VAL A 88 3.18 -0.48 3.16
C VAL A 88 3.39 -0.83 1.69
N SER A 89 3.09 0.09 0.76
CA SER A 89 3.36 -0.10 -0.66
C SER A 89 2.53 -1.26 -1.24
N TYR A 90 3.13 -2.19 -1.94
CA TYR A 90 2.46 -3.40 -2.42
C TYR A 90 1.72 -4.16 -1.29
N ASP A 91 2.32 -4.24 -0.10
CA ASP A 91 1.66 -4.86 1.06
C ASP A 91 0.45 -4.03 1.53
N GLY A 92 0.49 -2.70 1.36
CA GLY A 92 -0.64 -1.79 1.55
C GLY A 92 -1.75 -2.07 0.54
N TRP A 93 -1.40 -2.27 -0.73
CA TRP A 93 -2.34 -2.64 -1.77
C TRP A 93 -3.01 -4.00 -1.49
N THR A 94 -2.26 -5.02 -1.08
CA THR A 94 -2.87 -6.31 -0.70
C THR A 94 -3.83 -6.16 0.49
N THR A 95 -3.54 -5.22 1.40
CA THR A 95 -4.42 -4.87 2.52
C THR A 95 -5.69 -4.17 2.03
N ALA A 96 -5.57 -3.22 1.11
CA ALA A 96 -6.72 -2.54 0.50
C ALA A 96 -7.61 -3.50 -0.30
N MET A 97 -7.00 -4.44 -1.04
CA MET A 97 -7.72 -5.50 -1.77
C MET A 97 -8.54 -6.40 -0.84
N ALA A 98 -8.03 -6.70 0.36
CA ALA A 98 -8.77 -7.48 1.36
C ALA A 98 -10.04 -6.78 1.86
N LEU A 99 -10.12 -5.46 1.73
CA LEU A 99 -11.29 -4.66 2.10
C LEU A 99 -12.42 -4.67 1.08
N LEU A 100 -12.18 -5.16 -0.13
CA LEU A 100 -13.24 -5.27 -1.15
C LEU A 100 -14.27 -6.37 -0.80
N GLU A 101 -13.80 -7.46 -0.19
CA GLU A 101 -14.63 -8.57 0.31
C GLU A 101 -14.01 -9.10 1.62
N PRO A 102 -14.13 -8.39 2.73
CA PRO A 102 -13.44 -8.75 3.94
C PRO A 102 -14.01 -10.01 4.58
N HIS A 103 -13.10 -10.83 5.11
CA HIS A 103 -13.48 -11.94 5.97
C HIS A 103 -14.14 -11.40 7.26
N PRO A 104 -15.19 -12.06 7.83
CA PRO A 104 -15.87 -11.58 9.03
C PRO A 104 -14.95 -11.35 10.25
N ALA A 105 -13.84 -12.08 10.33
CA ALA A 105 -12.85 -11.89 11.38
C ALA A 105 -11.93 -10.69 11.17
N LEU A 106 -11.85 -10.09 9.97
CA LEU A 106 -11.06 -8.88 9.71
C LEU A 106 -11.78 -7.69 10.34
N LYS A 107 -11.24 -7.16 11.43
CA LYS A 107 -11.85 -6.08 12.22
C LYS A 107 -11.15 -4.73 12.04
N ALA A 108 -9.87 -4.75 11.68
CA ALA A 108 -9.09 -3.56 11.46
C ALA A 108 -8.14 -3.75 10.28
N ALA A 109 -7.97 -2.74 9.46
CA ALA A 109 -7.02 -2.74 8.36
C ALA A 109 -6.30 -1.40 8.26
N SER A 110 -5.01 -1.42 7.91
CA SER A 110 -4.25 -0.20 7.65
C SER A 110 -3.48 -0.32 6.34
N PRO A 111 -4.12 0.01 5.19
CA PRO A 111 -3.42 0.18 3.94
C PRO A 111 -2.57 1.45 4.01
N GLN A 112 -1.24 1.30 3.92
CA GLN A 112 -0.28 2.39 4.09
C GLN A 112 0.51 2.55 2.81
N ALA A 113 0.66 3.78 2.30
CA ALA A 113 1.20 4.04 0.97
C ALA A 113 0.69 3.00 -0.04
N SER A 114 -0.60 2.77 -0.04
CA SER A 114 -1.22 1.76 -0.89
C SER A 114 -1.41 2.32 -2.29
N PRO A 115 -0.78 1.77 -3.33
CA PRO A 115 -1.16 2.15 -4.69
C PRO A 115 -2.65 1.87 -4.94
N ALA A 116 -3.27 2.74 -5.73
CA ALA A 116 -4.68 2.63 -6.12
C ALA A 116 -4.84 2.65 -7.63
N ASP A 117 -4.09 3.49 -8.32
CA ASP A 117 -4.13 3.63 -9.78
C ASP A 117 -2.73 3.92 -10.33
N MET A 118 -2.16 2.92 -10.95
CA MET A 118 -0.79 2.93 -11.46
C MET A 118 -0.56 3.86 -12.65
N PHE A 119 -1.63 4.37 -13.26
CA PHE A 119 -1.54 5.30 -14.38
C PHE A 119 -1.78 6.74 -13.98
N LEU A 120 -2.61 6.99 -12.97
CA LEU A 120 -2.98 8.36 -12.61
C LEU A 120 -2.02 9.02 -11.64
N GLY A 121 -1.44 8.28 -10.71
CA GLY A 121 -0.65 8.97 -9.70
C GLY A 121 0.22 8.11 -8.79
N ASP A 122 0.23 6.81 -9.02
CA ASP A 122 1.06 5.88 -8.24
C ASP A 122 2.25 5.38 -9.09
N ASP A 123 2.97 4.39 -8.65
CA ASP A 123 4.26 3.88 -9.08
C ASP A 123 4.72 4.13 -10.53
N PHE A 124 3.93 3.75 -11.54
CA PHE A 124 4.46 3.62 -12.91
C PHE A 124 4.21 4.83 -13.79
N PHE A 125 3.10 5.51 -13.58
CA PHE A 125 2.78 6.72 -14.34
C PHE A 125 2.23 7.81 -13.41
N HIS A 126 2.55 9.06 -13.72
CA HIS A 126 1.90 10.22 -13.11
C HIS A 126 1.11 10.96 -14.18
N ASN A 127 -0.20 10.82 -14.18
CA ASN A 127 -1.11 11.39 -15.19
C ASN A 127 -0.66 11.11 -16.63
N GLY A 128 -0.20 9.87 -16.89
CA GLY A 128 0.28 9.43 -18.19
C GLY A 128 1.77 9.66 -18.47
N ALA A 129 2.51 10.32 -17.59
CA ALA A 129 3.96 10.42 -17.69
C ALA A 129 4.59 9.14 -17.12
N PHE A 130 5.17 8.33 -18.01
CA PHE A 130 5.79 7.06 -17.64
C PHE A 130 7.11 7.25 -16.89
N ARG A 131 7.25 6.62 -15.75
CA ARG A 131 8.47 6.59 -14.95
C ARG A 131 9.37 5.44 -15.42
N LEU A 132 10.14 5.70 -16.47
CA LEU A 132 10.86 4.67 -17.22
C LEU A 132 11.77 3.81 -16.35
N SER A 133 12.70 4.39 -15.61
CA SER A 133 13.66 3.62 -14.82
C SER A 133 12.95 2.81 -13.74
N TYR A 134 12.02 3.42 -13.03
CA TYR A 134 11.24 2.75 -11.98
C TYR A 134 10.41 1.60 -12.55
N GLY A 135 9.63 1.85 -13.60
CA GLY A 135 8.77 0.83 -14.21
C GLY A 135 9.56 -0.34 -14.77
N PHE A 136 10.71 -0.09 -15.44
CA PHE A 136 11.56 -1.13 -15.97
C PHE A 136 12.21 -1.96 -14.86
N GLU A 137 12.87 -1.31 -13.92
CA GLU A 137 13.63 -1.98 -12.87
C GLU A 137 12.71 -2.78 -11.94
N TYR A 138 11.56 -2.20 -11.58
CA TYR A 138 10.59 -2.88 -10.73
C TYR A 138 9.94 -4.08 -11.42
N ALA A 139 9.49 -3.93 -12.67
CA ALA A 139 8.89 -5.04 -13.41
C ALA A 139 9.89 -6.20 -13.60
N THR A 140 11.14 -5.90 -13.95
CA THR A 140 12.17 -6.94 -14.09
C THR A 140 12.50 -7.59 -12.75
N MET A 141 12.65 -6.81 -11.69
CA MET A 141 12.93 -7.30 -10.35
C MET A 141 11.85 -8.28 -9.85
N MET A 142 10.61 -8.05 -10.21
CA MET A 142 9.48 -8.82 -9.72
C MET A 142 9.12 -10.03 -10.59
N GLU A 143 9.38 -9.98 -11.91
CA GLU A 143 8.84 -10.99 -12.84
C GLU A 143 9.88 -11.86 -13.51
N THR A 144 11.18 -11.64 -13.31
CA THR A 144 12.23 -12.52 -13.86
C THR A 144 12.35 -13.86 -13.13
N GLY A 145 11.80 -13.96 -11.92
CA GLY A 145 11.78 -15.18 -11.11
C GLY A 145 10.79 -15.12 -9.96
N LYS A 146 10.74 -16.18 -9.16
CA LYS A 146 9.91 -16.21 -7.93
C LYS A 146 10.45 -15.31 -6.82
N GLU A 147 11.73 -15.02 -6.85
CA GLU A 147 12.42 -14.18 -5.88
C GLU A 147 12.68 -12.79 -6.46
N THR A 148 12.85 -11.82 -5.60
CA THR A 148 13.22 -10.46 -5.99
C THR A 148 14.63 -10.46 -6.53
N THR A 149 14.80 -10.18 -7.83
CA THR A 149 16.10 -10.21 -8.51
C THR A 149 16.28 -8.93 -9.31
N PRO A 150 17.10 -7.97 -8.84
CA PRO A 150 17.36 -6.74 -9.58
C PRO A 150 17.93 -7.01 -10.96
N PHE A 151 17.58 -6.16 -11.92
CA PHE A 151 18.22 -6.17 -13.23
C PHE A 151 19.69 -5.77 -13.11
N THR A 152 20.58 -6.49 -13.76
CA THR A 152 22.00 -6.16 -13.77
C THR A 152 22.34 -5.34 -15.01
N PHE A 153 22.64 -4.07 -14.77
CA PHE A 153 23.14 -3.18 -15.83
C PHE A 153 24.61 -3.50 -16.15
N ASP A 154 25.01 -3.31 -17.39
CA ASP A 154 26.40 -3.52 -17.86
C ASP A 154 27.29 -2.31 -17.60
N ARG A 155 26.75 -1.23 -17.01
CA ARG A 155 27.46 0.01 -16.68
C ARG A 155 26.85 0.69 -15.43
N TYR A 156 27.65 1.56 -14.81
CA TYR A 156 27.23 2.29 -13.63
C TYR A 156 26.21 3.40 -13.96
N ASP A 157 26.46 4.16 -15.04
CA ASP A 157 25.53 5.21 -15.47
C ASP A 157 24.35 4.60 -16.24
N THR A 158 23.22 4.47 -15.55
CA THR A 158 22.00 3.90 -16.12
C THR A 158 21.30 4.86 -17.07
N TYR A 159 21.54 6.18 -16.98
CA TYR A 159 21.03 7.14 -17.96
C TYR A 159 21.61 6.88 -19.34
N ASP A 160 22.94 6.72 -19.43
CA ASP A 160 23.61 6.35 -20.67
C ASP A 160 23.15 4.99 -21.20
N TRP A 161 22.88 4.05 -20.28
CA TRP A 161 22.33 2.77 -20.68
C TRP A 161 20.97 2.92 -21.39
N TYR A 162 20.06 3.71 -20.83
CA TYR A 162 18.75 3.97 -21.45
C TYR A 162 18.86 4.71 -22.77
N LEU A 163 19.80 5.63 -22.93
CA LEU A 163 20.07 6.30 -24.20
C LEU A 163 20.54 5.31 -25.27
N ASP A 164 21.48 4.41 -24.94
CA ASP A 164 22.02 3.42 -25.85
C ASP A 164 20.99 2.32 -26.24
N VAL A 165 20.03 2.05 -25.39
CA VAL A 165 18.90 1.17 -25.74
C VAL A 165 18.13 1.75 -26.92
N GLY A 166 17.99 3.07 -27.00
CA GLY A 166 17.19 3.78 -28.00
C GLY A 166 15.68 3.59 -27.75
N PRO A 167 14.85 3.34 -28.77
CA PRO A 167 13.43 3.13 -28.59
C PRO A 167 13.12 2.00 -27.59
N LEU A 168 12.12 2.22 -26.71
CA LEU A 168 11.77 1.26 -25.64
C LEU A 168 11.38 -0.12 -26.17
N SER A 169 10.91 -0.22 -27.41
CA SER A 169 10.66 -1.49 -28.09
C SER A 169 11.90 -2.39 -28.17
N ASN A 170 13.11 -1.80 -28.15
CA ASN A 170 14.37 -2.54 -28.15
C ASN A 170 14.62 -3.32 -26.87
N ILE A 171 14.02 -2.92 -25.74
CA ILE A 171 14.19 -3.58 -24.44
C ILE A 171 13.75 -5.04 -24.53
N ASN A 172 12.59 -5.31 -25.11
CA ASN A 172 12.15 -6.70 -25.31
C ASN A 172 13.08 -7.46 -26.25
N ALA A 173 13.46 -6.86 -27.36
CA ALA A 173 14.31 -7.52 -28.35
C ALA A 173 15.70 -7.85 -27.80
N LYS A 174 16.32 -6.93 -27.06
CA LYS A 174 17.70 -7.08 -26.58
C LYS A 174 17.78 -7.85 -25.25
N TYR A 175 16.92 -7.53 -24.27
CA TYR A 175 17.09 -7.95 -22.88
C TYR A 175 15.99 -8.89 -22.37
N LEU A 176 14.72 -8.53 -22.48
CA LEU A 176 13.64 -9.23 -21.79
C LEU A 176 13.10 -10.44 -22.55
N LYS A 177 13.20 -10.45 -23.88
CA LYS A 177 12.71 -11.55 -24.75
C LYS A 177 11.22 -11.88 -24.51
N GLY A 178 10.42 -10.88 -24.19
CA GLY A 178 8.99 -11.03 -23.88
C GLY A 178 8.66 -11.71 -22.54
N ARG A 179 9.64 -11.95 -21.67
CA ARG A 179 9.47 -12.74 -20.43
C ARG A 179 8.96 -11.95 -19.23
N VAL A 180 8.80 -10.65 -19.34
CA VAL A 180 8.31 -9.76 -18.28
C VAL A 180 6.93 -9.24 -18.70
N PRO A 181 5.83 -9.87 -18.23
CA PRO A 181 4.45 -9.53 -18.62
C PRO A 181 4.11 -8.06 -18.40
N THR A 182 4.44 -7.50 -17.23
CA THR A 182 4.17 -6.08 -16.92
C THR A 182 4.86 -5.13 -17.88
N TRP A 183 6.08 -5.44 -18.34
CA TRP A 183 6.73 -4.63 -19.38
C TRP A 183 5.98 -4.69 -20.71
N ASN A 184 5.48 -5.86 -21.07
CA ASN A 184 4.67 -6.02 -22.29
C ASN A 184 3.37 -5.20 -22.18
N ASP A 185 2.76 -5.19 -20.99
CA ASP A 185 1.54 -4.41 -20.72
C ASP A 185 1.81 -2.89 -20.83
N PHE A 186 2.94 -2.38 -20.34
CA PHE A 186 3.33 -0.97 -20.52
C PHE A 186 3.43 -0.59 -22.00
N VAL A 187 4.02 -1.46 -22.81
CA VAL A 187 4.15 -1.23 -24.25
C VAL A 187 2.80 -1.30 -24.97
N ALA A 188 1.93 -2.22 -24.57
CA ALA A 188 0.63 -2.44 -25.19
C ALA A 188 -0.41 -1.38 -24.79
N HIS A 189 -0.27 -0.80 -23.59
CA HIS A 189 -1.25 0.11 -22.98
C HIS A 189 -0.64 1.47 -22.57
N PRO A 190 -0.11 2.25 -23.54
CA PRO A 190 0.54 3.54 -23.25
C PRO A 190 -0.46 4.65 -22.88
N SER A 191 -1.76 4.39 -22.94
CA SER A 191 -2.83 5.33 -22.65
C SER A 191 -3.75 4.77 -21.55
N TYR A 192 -4.51 5.66 -20.87
CA TYR A 192 -5.47 5.27 -19.83
C TYR A 192 -6.69 4.57 -20.42
N ASP A 193 -6.49 3.34 -20.86
CA ASP A 193 -7.52 2.49 -21.45
C ASP A 193 -8.18 1.54 -20.43
N ASP A 194 -8.95 0.58 -20.91
CA ASP A 194 -9.67 -0.36 -20.06
C ASP A 194 -8.74 -1.34 -19.31
N PHE A 195 -7.50 -1.52 -19.78
CA PHE A 195 -6.50 -2.30 -19.05
C PHE A 195 -6.22 -1.66 -17.67
N TRP A 196 -5.85 -0.38 -17.64
CA TRP A 196 -5.58 0.36 -16.39
C TRP A 196 -6.83 0.53 -15.55
N LYS A 197 -7.96 0.86 -16.22
CA LYS A 197 -9.24 1.11 -15.53
C LYS A 197 -9.78 -0.11 -14.78
N ARG A 198 -9.50 -1.31 -15.22
CA ARG A 198 -9.93 -2.52 -14.50
C ARG A 198 -9.01 -2.90 -13.35
N GLN A 199 -7.77 -2.39 -13.34
CA GLN A 199 -6.80 -2.67 -12.28
C GLN A 199 -6.96 -1.71 -11.09
N THR A 200 -7.40 -0.48 -11.32
CA THR A 200 -7.54 0.50 -10.24
C THR A 200 -8.54 0.04 -9.19
N ILE A 201 -8.07 -0.05 -7.93
CA ILE A 201 -8.91 -0.50 -6.82
C ILE A 201 -10.09 0.44 -6.57
N VAL A 202 -9.93 1.73 -6.80
CA VAL A 202 -10.93 2.77 -6.55
C VAL A 202 -12.26 2.46 -7.26
N ARG A 203 -12.23 1.94 -8.47
CA ARG A 203 -13.46 1.57 -9.23
C ARG A 203 -14.20 0.37 -8.66
N HIS A 204 -13.56 -0.41 -7.83
CA HIS A 204 -14.12 -1.61 -7.22
C HIS A 204 -14.65 -1.39 -5.81
N ILE A 205 -14.37 -0.24 -5.21
CA ILE A 205 -14.96 0.16 -3.93
C ILE A 205 -16.43 0.52 -4.18
N LYS A 206 -17.34 -0.33 -3.69
CA LYS A 206 -18.80 -0.17 -3.85
C LYS A 206 -19.52 -0.14 -2.50
N SER A 207 -18.79 -0.32 -1.43
CA SER A 207 -19.30 -0.31 -0.07
C SER A 207 -18.15 -0.08 0.89
N ALA A 208 -18.44 0.38 2.08
CA ALA A 208 -17.53 0.38 3.21
C ALA A 208 -18.01 -0.68 4.21
N PRO A 209 -17.57 -1.94 4.07
CA PRO A 209 -17.91 -2.96 5.07
C PRO A 209 -17.38 -2.53 6.44
N PRO A 210 -17.97 -3.03 7.55
CA PRO A 210 -17.66 -2.58 8.92
C PRO A 210 -16.29 -3.06 9.40
N VAL A 211 -15.25 -2.70 8.68
CA VAL A 211 -13.84 -2.89 9.01
C VAL A 211 -13.22 -1.52 9.23
N ALA A 212 -12.75 -1.30 10.45
CA ALA A 212 -12.04 -0.06 10.75
C ALA A 212 -10.80 0.06 9.86
N THR A 213 -10.67 1.16 9.15
CA THR A 213 -9.64 1.34 8.13
C THR A 213 -8.83 2.60 8.40
N LEU A 214 -7.52 2.45 8.59
CA LEU A 214 -6.57 3.54 8.80
C LEU A 214 -5.70 3.69 7.53
N ASN A 215 -6.06 4.62 6.65
CA ASN A 215 -5.28 4.95 5.47
C ASN A 215 -4.10 5.84 5.86
N VAL A 216 -2.89 5.52 5.39
CA VAL A 216 -1.68 6.26 5.77
C VAL A 216 -0.92 6.70 4.52
N ALA A 217 -0.54 7.98 4.49
CA ALA A 217 0.26 8.57 3.42
C ALA A 217 1.40 9.44 3.97
N GLY A 218 2.42 9.64 3.17
CA GLY A 218 3.52 10.57 3.46
C GLY A 218 3.54 11.73 2.48
N TRP A 219 3.69 12.99 2.97
CA TRP A 219 3.76 14.17 2.11
C TRP A 219 4.90 14.14 1.10
N TRP A 220 5.99 13.45 1.40
CA TRP A 220 7.16 13.26 0.54
C TRP A 220 7.24 11.86 -0.05
N ASP A 221 6.11 11.15 -0.12
CA ASP A 221 6.05 9.86 -0.79
C ASP A 221 6.01 10.08 -2.31
N GLN A 222 7.11 9.74 -2.97
CA GLN A 222 7.25 9.90 -4.41
C GLN A 222 6.70 8.69 -5.20
N GLU A 223 6.27 7.64 -4.51
CA GLU A 223 5.74 6.43 -5.12
C GLU A 223 4.21 6.39 -5.03
N ASP A 224 3.68 6.30 -3.81
CA ASP A 224 2.27 6.01 -3.56
C ASP A 224 1.60 7.08 -2.67
N PHE A 225 1.67 8.34 -3.07
CA PHE A 225 0.96 9.43 -2.37
C PHE A 225 -0.51 9.54 -2.80
N PHE A 226 -0.78 9.32 -4.08
CA PHE A 226 -2.14 9.42 -4.65
C PHE A 226 -3.07 8.37 -4.07
N GLY A 227 -2.60 7.12 -4.01
CA GLY A 227 -3.43 5.95 -3.72
C GLY A 227 -4.13 5.97 -2.37
N PRO A 228 -3.44 6.21 -1.22
CA PRO A 228 -4.10 6.22 0.09
C PRO A 228 -5.20 7.27 0.20
N ILE A 229 -4.99 8.44 -0.41
CA ILE A 229 -5.96 9.54 -0.41
C ILE A 229 -7.15 9.19 -1.31
N ALA A 230 -6.90 8.59 -2.47
CA ALA A 230 -7.95 8.17 -3.40
C ALA A 230 -8.82 7.05 -2.79
N ILE A 231 -8.21 6.07 -2.12
CA ILE A 231 -8.90 4.99 -1.42
C ILE A 231 -9.76 5.56 -0.28
N TYR A 232 -9.17 6.41 0.57
CA TYR A 232 -9.89 7.07 1.65
C TYR A 232 -11.13 7.80 1.12
N ARG A 233 -10.95 8.70 0.14
CA ARG A 233 -12.04 9.51 -0.43
C ARG A 233 -13.13 8.66 -1.09
N GLU A 234 -12.79 7.57 -1.73
CA GLU A 234 -13.78 6.70 -2.35
C GLU A 234 -14.58 5.93 -1.30
N ARG A 235 -13.91 5.43 -0.24
CA ARG A 235 -14.57 4.73 0.86
C ARG A 235 -15.49 5.65 1.67
N GLU A 236 -15.13 6.92 1.85
CA GLU A 236 -15.97 7.91 2.54
C GLU A 236 -17.38 8.02 1.95
N LYS A 237 -17.55 7.80 0.65
CA LYS A 237 -18.86 7.84 0.02
C LYS A 237 -19.84 6.78 0.54
N TYR A 238 -19.31 5.74 1.17
CA TYR A 238 -20.08 4.59 1.66
C TYR A 238 -19.93 4.40 3.18
N ASP A 239 -19.08 5.15 3.86
CA ASP A 239 -18.85 4.98 5.29
C ASP A 239 -19.92 5.70 6.11
N THR A 240 -20.91 4.95 6.55
CA THR A 240 -21.97 5.43 7.45
C THR A 240 -21.68 5.13 8.93
N ALA A 241 -20.60 4.43 9.20
CA ALA A 241 -20.25 3.95 10.54
C ALA A 241 -19.11 4.77 11.19
N GLY A 242 -18.46 5.68 10.44
CA GLY A 242 -17.31 6.45 10.91
C GLY A 242 -16.10 5.56 11.22
N LEU A 243 -15.79 4.63 10.32
CA LEU A 243 -14.73 3.64 10.49
C LEU A 243 -13.58 3.80 9.49
N ASN A 244 -13.61 4.85 8.68
CA ASN A 244 -12.61 5.10 7.65
C ASN A 244 -11.79 6.35 7.98
N PHE A 245 -10.53 6.18 8.35
CA PHE A 245 -9.66 7.23 8.84
C PHE A 245 -8.50 7.50 7.90
N LEU A 246 -7.98 8.75 7.92
CA LEU A 246 -6.81 9.16 7.16
C LEU A 246 -5.73 9.73 8.09
N VAL A 247 -4.48 9.31 7.87
CA VAL A 247 -3.30 9.94 8.47
C VAL A 247 -2.32 10.33 7.38
N VAL A 248 -1.91 11.60 7.34
CA VAL A 248 -0.87 12.09 6.43
C VAL A 248 0.23 12.76 7.22
N GLY A 249 1.40 12.17 7.22
CA GLY A 249 2.55 12.67 7.96
C GLY A 249 3.70 13.18 7.07
N PRO A 250 4.73 13.79 7.65
CA PRO A 250 5.84 14.39 6.93
C PRO A 250 6.90 13.34 6.56
N TRP A 251 6.51 12.31 5.81
CA TRP A 251 7.32 11.15 5.55
C TRP A 251 7.53 10.90 4.05
N ASN A 252 8.66 10.25 3.72
CA ASN A 252 8.85 9.57 2.45
C ASN A 252 8.19 8.17 2.49
N HIS A 253 8.31 7.42 1.41
CA HIS A 253 7.73 6.09 1.27
C HIS A 253 8.10 5.14 2.43
N GLY A 254 7.13 4.81 3.26
CA GLY A 254 7.29 3.95 4.43
C GLY A 254 8.10 4.55 5.59
N GLY A 255 8.41 5.86 5.57
CA GLY A 255 9.23 6.52 6.57
C GLY A 255 8.71 6.40 8.00
N TRP A 256 7.40 6.33 8.19
CA TRP A 256 6.76 6.16 9.50
C TRP A 256 7.09 4.84 10.20
N ASN A 257 7.59 3.85 9.47
CA ASN A 257 7.94 2.53 10.03
C ASN A 257 9.40 2.41 10.47
N ARG A 258 10.30 3.31 10.07
CA ARG A 258 11.75 3.05 10.14
C ARG A 258 12.52 3.92 11.12
N ALA A 259 12.12 5.17 11.29
CA ALA A 259 12.90 6.17 12.00
C ALA A 259 12.11 6.86 13.11
N GLU A 260 12.71 7.83 13.76
CA GLU A 260 12.01 8.74 14.67
C GLU A 260 11.06 9.68 13.90
N GLY A 261 11.43 10.08 12.68
CA GLY A 261 10.66 10.98 11.85
C GLY A 261 10.71 12.42 12.32
N ASP A 262 11.79 12.80 12.96
CA ASP A 262 12.05 14.15 13.45
C ASP A 262 12.50 15.10 12.34
N LYS A 263 12.99 14.54 11.24
CA LYS A 263 13.47 15.28 10.07
C LYS A 263 13.34 14.50 8.76
N MET A 264 13.38 15.23 7.65
CA MET A 264 13.51 14.73 6.28
C MET A 264 14.65 15.50 5.60
N ALA A 265 15.79 14.82 5.33
CA ALA A 265 17.01 15.46 4.89
C ALA A 265 17.38 16.65 5.82
N SER A 266 17.37 17.88 5.30
CA SER A 266 17.62 19.11 6.06
C SER A 266 16.37 19.75 6.69
N ILE A 267 15.18 19.19 6.46
CA ILE A 267 13.92 19.74 7.00
C ILE A 267 13.67 19.12 8.37
N GLU A 268 13.65 19.95 9.41
CA GLU A 268 13.33 19.52 10.76
C GLU A 268 11.85 19.71 11.10
N PHE A 269 11.24 18.74 11.75
CA PHE A 269 9.82 18.75 12.10
C PHE A 269 9.57 19.04 13.59
N GLY A 270 10.63 19.16 14.40
CA GLY A 270 10.55 19.50 15.81
C GLY A 270 9.94 18.43 16.73
N SER A 271 9.56 17.28 16.17
CA SER A 271 8.98 16.16 16.93
C SER A 271 9.22 14.83 16.22
N ALA A 272 9.24 13.74 16.99
CA ALA A 272 9.41 12.38 16.48
C ALA A 272 8.12 11.86 15.83
N THR A 273 7.79 12.34 14.63
CA THR A 273 6.50 12.14 13.97
C THR A 273 6.22 10.66 13.63
N SER A 274 7.24 9.89 13.28
CA SER A 274 7.09 8.46 12.98
C SER A 274 6.88 7.63 14.24
N ARG A 275 7.61 7.92 15.31
CA ARG A 275 7.37 7.29 16.61
C ARG A 275 5.98 7.65 17.14
N HIS A 276 5.56 8.92 17.03
CA HIS A 276 4.20 9.34 17.38
C HIS A 276 3.14 8.52 16.64
N PHE A 277 3.32 8.32 15.34
CA PHE A 277 2.40 7.48 14.56
C PHE A 277 2.32 6.05 15.12
N ARG A 278 3.45 5.39 15.34
CA ARG A 278 3.46 4.01 15.82
C ARG A 278 2.86 3.87 17.23
N GLU A 279 3.27 4.73 18.16
CA GLU A 279 2.88 4.64 19.57
C GLU A 279 1.49 5.21 19.87
N LYS A 280 1.11 6.32 19.22
CA LYS A 280 -0.09 7.08 19.58
C LYS A 280 -1.25 6.90 18.62
N ILE A 281 -1.01 6.38 17.41
CA ILE A 281 -2.02 6.20 16.38
C ILE A 281 -2.18 4.72 16.03
N GLN A 282 -1.16 4.08 15.45
CA GLN A 282 -1.27 2.72 14.95
C GLN A 282 -1.50 1.68 16.04
N ALA A 283 -0.70 1.69 17.09
CA ALA A 283 -0.84 0.70 18.18
C ALA A 283 -2.18 0.83 18.93
N PRO A 284 -2.63 2.04 19.33
CA PRO A 284 -3.97 2.21 19.92
C PRO A 284 -5.11 1.82 18.98
N PHE A 285 -5.01 2.12 17.68
CA PHE A 285 -6.00 1.73 16.69
C PHE A 285 -6.20 0.21 16.68
N PHE A 286 -5.14 -0.56 16.53
CA PHE A 286 -5.23 -2.02 16.56
C PHE A 286 -5.66 -2.56 17.93
N ALA A 287 -5.16 -1.99 19.03
CA ALA A 287 -5.55 -2.42 20.38
C ALA A 287 -7.06 -2.27 20.62
N TYR A 288 -7.64 -1.16 20.19
CA TYR A 288 -9.07 -0.90 20.31
C TYR A 288 -9.90 -1.92 19.52
N TYR A 289 -9.64 -2.05 18.21
CA TYR A 289 -10.48 -2.89 17.35
C TYR A 289 -10.22 -4.40 17.47
N LEU A 290 -9.01 -4.81 17.85
CA LEU A 290 -8.67 -6.23 17.92
C LEU A 290 -8.74 -6.80 19.34
N LYS A 291 -8.54 -5.97 20.36
CA LYS A 291 -8.43 -6.43 21.76
C LYS A 291 -9.47 -5.79 22.68
N ASN A 292 -10.29 -4.86 22.19
CA ASN A 292 -11.20 -4.03 23.00
C ASN A 292 -10.45 -3.30 24.14
N LYS A 293 -9.21 -2.84 23.84
CA LYS A 293 -8.30 -2.26 24.82
C LYS A 293 -8.15 -0.76 24.58
N GLY A 294 -8.26 0.03 25.65
CA GLY A 294 -8.06 1.46 25.62
C GLY A 294 -9.28 2.25 25.10
N THR A 295 -9.04 3.54 24.88
CA THR A 295 -10.00 4.47 24.28
C THR A 295 -9.44 4.98 22.96
N LEU A 296 -10.20 4.85 21.90
CA LEU A 296 -9.77 5.36 20.60
C LEU A 296 -10.09 6.86 20.51
N ARG A 297 -9.06 7.68 20.36
CA ARG A 297 -9.13 9.08 19.98
C ARG A 297 -8.55 9.27 18.59
N GLN A 298 -9.25 8.76 17.59
CA GLN A 298 -8.84 8.89 16.21
C GLN A 298 -9.77 9.90 15.53
N PRO A 299 -9.26 11.09 15.13
CA PRO A 299 -10.05 11.99 14.30
C PRO A 299 -10.24 11.37 12.90
N GLU A 300 -11.24 11.81 12.19
CA GLU A 300 -11.55 11.40 10.81
C GLU A 300 -10.32 11.52 9.91
N ALA A 301 -9.64 12.67 9.95
CA ALA A 301 -8.37 12.85 9.31
C ALA A 301 -7.38 13.57 10.24
N LEU A 302 -6.17 13.03 10.35
CA LEU A 302 -5.05 13.59 11.09
C LEU A 302 -3.93 13.92 10.12
N VAL A 303 -3.64 15.19 9.93
CA VAL A 303 -2.72 15.65 8.91
C VAL A 303 -1.64 16.53 9.49
N PHE A 304 -0.38 16.24 9.19
CA PHE A 304 0.74 17.06 9.61
C PHE A 304 0.88 18.31 8.71
N ALA A 305 0.81 19.47 9.31
CA ALA A 305 1.00 20.74 8.63
C ALA A 305 2.50 21.09 8.59
N ALA A 306 3.15 20.78 7.48
CA ALA A 306 4.54 21.16 7.24
C ALA A 306 4.71 22.69 7.25
N GLY A 307 5.81 23.16 7.81
CA GLY A 307 6.07 24.59 8.01
C GLY A 307 5.53 25.09 9.36
N ALA A 308 4.30 24.74 9.76
CA ALA A 308 3.82 24.93 11.12
C ALA A 308 4.35 23.85 12.07
N ASN A 309 4.73 22.71 11.52
CA ASN A 309 5.26 21.54 12.22
C ASN A 309 4.35 21.02 13.34
N GLU A 310 3.06 20.89 13.02
CA GLU A 310 2.04 20.44 13.97
C GLU A 310 1.05 19.47 13.33
N TRP A 311 0.52 18.56 14.13
CA TRP A 311 -0.60 17.72 13.74
C TRP A 311 -1.92 18.49 13.82
N ARG A 312 -2.74 18.40 12.76
CA ARG A 312 -4.08 19.00 12.69
C ARG A 312 -5.14 17.94 12.52
N GLU A 313 -6.18 18.05 13.32
CA GLU A 313 -7.34 17.17 13.27
C GLU A 313 -8.43 17.80 12.37
N TRP A 314 -9.02 16.97 11.53
CA TRP A 314 -10.09 17.38 10.63
C TRP A 314 -11.26 16.40 10.69
N SER A 315 -12.47 16.92 10.55
CA SER A 315 -13.70 16.10 10.46
C SER A 315 -13.97 15.55 9.06
N ALA A 316 -13.16 15.90 8.07
CA ALA A 316 -13.16 15.38 6.70
C ALA A 316 -11.89 15.80 5.98
N TRP A 317 -11.47 15.06 4.96
CA TRP A 317 -10.34 15.46 4.10
C TRP A 317 -10.66 15.34 2.60
N PRO A 318 -10.43 16.40 1.77
CA PRO A 318 -9.98 17.73 2.22
C PRO A 318 -11.06 18.43 3.09
N PRO A 319 -10.65 19.40 3.92
CA PRO A 319 -11.61 20.13 4.76
C PRO A 319 -12.71 20.79 3.93
N ALA A 320 -13.95 20.67 4.40
CA ALA A 320 -15.10 21.30 3.72
C ALA A 320 -15.33 22.74 4.15
N GLN A 321 -14.85 23.11 5.34
CA GLN A 321 -15.02 24.45 5.93
C GLN A 321 -13.66 25.13 6.16
N GLY A 322 -13.66 26.45 6.17
CA GLY A 322 -12.45 27.25 6.40
C GLY A 322 -11.45 27.25 5.24
N VAL A 323 -11.86 26.79 4.05
CA VAL A 323 -11.04 26.76 2.83
C VAL A 323 -11.53 27.77 1.80
N SER A 324 -10.58 28.38 1.07
CA SER A 324 -10.88 29.19 -0.11
C SER A 324 -10.08 28.67 -1.30
N GLN A 325 -10.72 28.60 -2.46
CA GLN A 325 -10.05 28.25 -3.70
C GLN A 325 -9.45 29.50 -4.34
N LYS A 326 -8.17 29.41 -4.71
CA LYS A 326 -7.50 30.44 -5.51
C LYS A 326 -6.90 29.79 -6.74
N LYS A 327 -7.04 30.46 -7.90
CA LYS A 327 -6.38 30.01 -9.12
C LYS A 327 -4.95 30.56 -9.14
N LEU A 328 -4.00 29.69 -9.39
CA LEU A 328 -2.62 30.05 -9.69
C LEU A 328 -2.40 29.82 -11.19
N TYR A 329 -1.87 30.84 -11.86
CA TYR A 329 -1.57 30.79 -13.30
C TYR A 329 -0.05 30.77 -13.44
N PHE A 330 0.49 29.90 -14.31
CA PHE A 330 1.90 29.77 -14.63
C PHE A 330 2.18 30.31 -16.03
#